data_29b285d463364cd564712a2caaaafde9
#
_entry.id   29b285d463364cd564712a2caaaafde9
#
_cell.length_a   1.000
_cell.length_b   1.000
_cell.length_c   1.000
_cell.angle_alpha   90.00
_cell.angle_beta   90.00
_cell.angle_gamma   90.00
#
_symmetry.space_group_name_H-M   'P 1'
#
loop_
_entity.id
_entity.type
_entity.pdbx_description
1 polymer ?
#
loop_
_entity_poly.entity_id
_entity_poly.type
_entity_poly.pdbx_seq_one_letter_code
_entity_poly.pdbx_strand_id
1 'polypeptide(L)' 'MRAERAADLRTAVSGLPEPYREVVVLRFYGELSLDEIARQTDRPLGTVKTHLRRGLLRLRAAVEPGDVA' A
#
# COMPACT_ATOMS: atom_id res chain seq x y z
N MET A 1 -19.01 -11.72 0.74
CA MET A 1 -18.67 -10.35 1.04
C MET A 1 -17.22 -10.15 1.45
N ARG A 2 -16.75 -10.90 2.41
CA ARG A 2 -15.35 -10.74 2.81
C ARG A 2 -14.38 -11.14 1.72
N ALA A 3 -14.71 -12.20 1.01
CA ALA A 3 -13.85 -12.63 -0.07
C ALA A 3 -13.77 -11.56 -1.16
N GLU A 4 -14.89 -10.90 -1.40
CA GLU A 4 -14.92 -9.85 -2.40
C GLU A 4 -14.08 -8.65 -1.97
N ARG A 5 -14.12 -8.30 -0.70
CA ARG A 5 -13.33 -7.20 -0.20
C ARG A 5 -11.85 -7.50 -0.29
N ALA A 6 -11.47 -8.73 0.04
CA ALA A 6 -10.07 -9.12 -0.05
C ALA A 6 -9.59 -9.07 -1.49
N ALA A 7 -10.44 -9.51 -2.43
CA ALA A 7 -10.08 -9.47 -3.83
C ALA A 7 -9.98 -8.02 -4.32
N ASP A 8 -10.91 -7.17 -3.87
CA ASP A 8 -10.88 -5.77 -4.25
C ASP A 8 -9.63 -5.09 -3.72
N LEU A 9 -9.27 -5.40 -2.50
CA LEU A 9 -8.06 -4.81 -1.91
C LEU A 9 -6.82 -5.24 -2.68
N ARG A 10 -6.72 -6.51 -3.01
CA ARG A 10 -5.57 -6.98 -3.78
C ARG A 10 -5.51 -6.33 -5.15
N THR A 11 -6.65 -6.17 -5.78
CA THR A 11 -6.72 -5.51 -7.07
C THR A 11 -6.28 -4.06 -6.95
N ALA A 12 -6.75 -3.38 -5.90
CA ALA A 12 -6.38 -1.99 -5.68
C ALA A 12 -4.89 -1.85 -5.44
N VAL A 13 -4.30 -2.76 -4.64
CA VAL A 13 -2.88 -2.73 -4.39
C VAL A 13 -2.10 -2.95 -5.68
N SER A 14 -2.54 -3.92 -6.48
CA SER A 14 -1.89 -4.20 -7.76
C SER A 14 -1.93 -2.99 -8.70
N GLY A 15 -2.96 -2.17 -8.57
CA GLY A 15 -3.12 -1.00 -9.40
C GLY A 15 -2.35 0.21 -8.93
N LEU A 16 -1.74 0.15 -7.76
CA LEU A 16 -0.96 1.27 -7.28
C LEU A 16 0.28 1.48 -8.15
N PRO A 17 0.59 2.73 -8.48
CA PRO A 17 1.84 2.99 -9.20
C PRO A 17 3.03 2.80 -8.28
N GLU A 18 4.18 2.52 -8.91
CA GLU A 18 5.41 2.51 -8.14
C GLU A 18 5.80 3.95 -7.83
N PRO A 19 6.46 4.21 -6.72
CA PRO A 19 6.99 3.24 -5.76
C PRO A 19 6.00 2.87 -4.64
N TYR A 20 4.79 3.37 -4.71
CA TYR A 20 3.82 3.15 -3.62
C TYR A 20 3.45 1.69 -3.49
N ARG A 21 3.28 1.01 -4.62
CA ARG A 21 2.90 -0.39 -4.59
C ARG A 21 3.96 -1.22 -3.86
N GLU A 22 5.22 -1.02 -4.18
CA GLU A 22 6.28 -1.78 -3.56
C GLU A 22 6.29 -1.62 -2.04
N VAL A 23 6.19 -0.37 -1.58
CA VAL A 23 6.25 -0.10 -0.15
C VAL A 23 5.03 -0.69 0.56
N VAL A 24 3.84 -0.55 -0.02
CA VAL A 24 2.64 -1.10 0.57
C VAL A 24 2.71 -2.62 0.65
N VAL A 25 3.16 -3.26 -0.42
CA VAL A 25 3.26 -4.72 -0.45
C VAL A 25 4.25 -5.20 0.60
N LEU A 26 5.41 -4.58 0.68
CA LEU A 26 6.41 -5.00 1.67
C LEU A 26 5.93 -4.79 3.09
N ARG A 27 5.19 -3.72 3.33
CA ARG A 27 4.70 -3.43 4.68
C ARG A 27 3.62 -4.39 5.12
N PHE A 28 2.66 -4.68 4.26
CA PHE A 28 1.48 -5.42 4.67
C PHE A 28 1.51 -6.89 4.33
N TYR A 29 2.04 -7.25 3.18
CA TYR A 29 2.17 -8.65 2.82
C TYR A 29 3.49 -9.22 3.29
N GLY A 30 4.56 -8.44 3.22
CA GLY A 30 5.87 -8.88 3.70
C GLY A 30 6.04 -8.70 5.20
N GLU A 31 5.18 -7.92 5.82
CA GLU A 31 5.23 -7.65 7.26
C GLU A 31 6.57 -7.07 7.70
N LEU A 32 7.16 -6.27 6.84
CA LEU A 32 8.43 -5.63 7.16
C LEU A 32 8.19 -4.33 7.91
N SER A 33 9.15 -4.00 8.79
CA SER A 33 9.14 -2.71 9.42
C SER A 33 9.55 -1.63 8.42
N LEU A 34 9.27 -0.38 8.74
CA LEU A 34 9.65 0.71 7.85
C LEU A 34 11.17 0.78 7.68
N ASP A 35 11.91 0.50 8.76
CA ASP A 35 13.37 0.46 8.67
C ASP A 35 13.84 -0.63 7.73
N GLU A 36 13.21 -1.79 7.81
CA GLU A 36 13.55 -2.89 6.93
C GLU A 36 13.26 -2.56 5.47
N ILE A 37 12.11 -1.92 5.24
CA ILE A 37 11.77 -1.50 3.88
C ILE A 37 12.78 -0.49 3.35
N ALA A 38 13.17 0.45 4.20
CA ALA A 38 14.15 1.45 3.80
C ALA A 38 15.45 0.79 3.37
N ARG A 39 15.91 -0.18 4.17
CA ARG A 39 17.14 -0.89 3.84
C ARG A 39 16.99 -1.73 2.59
N GLN A 40 15.89 -2.45 2.50
CA GLN A 40 15.68 -3.38 1.38
C GLN A 40 15.50 -2.66 0.05
N THR A 41 14.90 -1.48 0.08
CA THR A 41 14.65 -0.72 -1.14
C THR A 41 15.69 0.36 -1.37
N ASP A 42 16.65 0.47 -0.46
CA ASP A 42 17.73 1.47 -0.54
C ASP A 42 17.15 2.88 -0.64
N ARG A 43 16.16 3.17 0.21
CA ARG A 43 15.52 4.47 0.30
C ARG A 43 15.64 5.03 1.69
N PRO A 44 15.73 6.35 1.84
CA PRO A 44 15.71 6.96 3.17
C PRO A 44 14.39 6.62 3.88
N LEU A 45 14.47 6.49 5.20
CA LEU A 45 13.28 6.15 5.99
C LEU A 45 12.16 7.16 5.80
N GLY A 46 12.49 8.45 5.78
CA GLY A 46 11.47 9.47 5.56
C GLY A 46 10.75 9.32 4.24
N THR A 47 11.47 8.91 3.21
CA THR A 47 10.89 8.67 1.91
C THR A 47 9.94 7.47 1.95
N VAL A 48 10.35 6.40 2.66
CA VAL A 48 9.49 5.23 2.81
C VAL A 48 8.20 5.60 3.51
N LYS A 49 8.29 6.39 4.58
CA LYS A 49 7.09 6.84 5.30
C LYS A 49 6.16 7.63 4.40
N THR A 50 6.71 8.51 3.59
CA THR A 50 5.91 9.31 2.66
C THR A 50 5.25 8.41 1.62
N HIS A 51 6.01 7.47 1.06
CA HIS A 51 5.47 6.56 0.06
C HIS A 51 4.37 5.70 0.63
N LEU A 52 4.55 5.23 1.86
CA LEU A 52 3.51 4.44 2.50
C LEU A 52 2.25 5.25 2.70
N ARG A 53 2.38 6.45 3.22
CA ARG A 53 1.22 7.30 3.45
C ARG A 53 0.47 7.60 2.15
N ARG A 54 1.20 7.95 1.11
CA ARG A 54 0.57 8.26 -0.17
C ARG A 54 -0.06 7.03 -0.79
N GLY A 55 0.59 5.88 -0.63
CA GLY A 55 0.02 4.63 -1.13
C GLY A 55 -1.28 4.29 -0.43
N LEU A 56 -1.31 4.46 0.88
CA LEU A 56 -2.52 4.17 1.65
C LEU A 56 -3.66 5.12 1.28
N LEU A 57 -3.34 6.39 1.04
CA LEU A 57 -4.37 7.33 0.62
C LEU A 57 -4.97 6.93 -0.73
N ARG A 58 -4.12 6.51 -1.66
CA ARG A 58 -4.61 6.08 -2.96
C ARG A 58 -5.43 4.81 -2.86
N LEU A 59 -4.99 3.89 -2.00
CA LEU A 59 -5.73 2.66 -1.75
C LEU A 59 -7.11 2.95 -1.20
N ARG A 60 -7.16 3.83 -0.23
CA ARG A 60 -8.41 4.20 0.39
C ARG A 60 -9.38 4.80 -0.63
N ALA A 61 -8.88 5.69 -1.46
CA ALA A 61 -9.70 6.30 -2.49
C ALA A 61 -10.23 5.26 -3.48
N ALA A 62 -9.44 4.21 -3.75
CA ALA A 62 -9.85 3.19 -4.70
C ALA A 62 -10.88 2.23 -4.13
N VAL A 63 -10.83 1.99 -2.82
CA VAL A 63 -11.67 0.96 -2.20
C VAL A 63 -12.97 1.52 -1.64
N GLU A 64 -12.94 2.76 -1.13
CA GLU A 64 -14.08 3.31 -0.42
C GLU A 64 -15.14 4.02 -1.23
N PRO A 65 -14.87 4.50 -2.44
CA PRO A 65 -15.84 5.38 -3.10
C PRO A 65 -17.24 4.79 -3.18
N GLY A 66 -17.34 3.50 -3.38
CA GLY A 66 -18.63 2.86 -3.50
C GLY A 66 -19.38 2.79 -2.19
N ASP A 67 -18.66 2.88 -1.11
CA ASP A 67 -19.28 2.75 0.21
C ASP A 67 -19.99 4.00 0.64
N VAL A 68 -19.57 5.10 0.10
CA VAL A 68 -20.09 6.39 0.51
C VAL A 68 -21.53 6.56 0.05
N ALA A 69 -21.82 6.00 -1.08
CA ALA A 69 -23.16 6.06 -1.59
C ALA A 69 -24.10 5.25 -0.73
#